data_b5dd8b6b92ed17463fec8e38fb116b93
#
_entry.id   b5dd8b6b92ed17463fec8e38fb116b93
#
_cell.length_a   1.000
_cell.length_b   1.000
_cell.length_c   1.000
_cell.angle_alpha   90.00
_cell.angle_beta   90.00
_cell.angle_gamma   90.00
#
_symmetry.space_group_name_H-M   'P 1'
#
loop_
_entity.id
_entity.type
_entity.pdbx_description
1 polymer ?
#
loop_
_entity_poly.entity_id
_entity_poly.type
_entity_poly.pdbx_seq_one_letter_code
_entity_poly.pdbx_strand_id
1 'polypeptide(L)'
;MKVLFVLECANKMTNGTSATCVRFANELRKRGHEVRIIGVGDENTKDDPNYIGLKNFHFPFFQGLIEKEGFNFAHIDYEIIYKAVEWCDIVHYFLPFKLANKTRLIAQALHKPVTGAFHMQPQNITSALGCGTKAWPNNILYKSFNNYIYKKTKRIHCPSEMIATTLKNHGYLKNEYHVISNGVSDFFHPIEIKKPEELQGKFVVTMVGRLANEKRQDLIIKAVAKSRYNDYIQIILCGSGQNKKKYERLAKKVKLANPLIIKFCKPEELREVLNYTDLYVHASTYEIEGISCIEAFACGAVPVVSDSDESATKSFSLNDKECVFKSGDADSLCHRIEFMYENRMEKRKLSNLYLEFSKEFALPRMVDSMEEMLNLAKEDLEKGEDFPTLYPVPKDKRLAKKIFKKLLKKGVIKELPDYCK
;
A
#
# COMPACT_ATOMS: atom_id res chain seq x y z
N MET A 1 -11.75 -18.98 -10.76
CA MET A 1 -10.92 -18.44 -11.88
C MET A 1 -9.45 -18.57 -11.55
N LYS A 2 -8.60 -18.58 -12.58
CA LYS A 2 -7.13 -18.54 -12.44
C LYS A 2 -6.65 -17.11 -12.54
N VAL A 3 -6.13 -16.56 -11.44
CA VAL A 3 -5.71 -15.15 -11.35
C VAL A 3 -4.19 -15.06 -11.26
N LEU A 4 -3.58 -14.25 -12.12
CA LEU A 4 -2.15 -13.94 -12.04
C LEU A 4 -1.93 -12.54 -11.43
N PHE A 5 -1.42 -12.50 -10.22
CA PHE A 5 -0.98 -11.28 -9.57
C PHE A 5 0.46 -10.95 -9.97
N VAL A 6 0.71 -9.70 -10.34
CA VAL A 6 2.02 -9.24 -10.86
C VAL A 6 2.57 -8.15 -9.95
N LEU A 7 3.65 -8.47 -9.22
CA LEU A 7 4.30 -7.54 -8.31
C LEU A 7 5.78 -7.88 -8.15
N GLU A 8 6.68 -7.00 -8.58
CA GLU A 8 8.13 -7.24 -8.53
C GLU A 8 8.63 -7.56 -7.10
N CYS A 9 8.18 -6.80 -6.10
CA CYS A 9 8.64 -6.90 -4.73
C CYS A 9 7.75 -7.76 -3.83
N ALA A 10 6.95 -8.67 -4.37
CA ALA A 10 6.00 -9.49 -3.59
C ALA A 10 6.67 -10.32 -2.48
N ASN A 11 7.95 -10.65 -2.63
CA ASN A 11 8.76 -11.32 -1.61
C ASN A 11 9.16 -10.43 -0.41
N LYS A 12 8.93 -9.12 -0.47
CA LYS A 12 9.30 -8.16 0.59
C LYS A 12 8.10 -7.82 1.47
N MET A 13 7.78 -8.68 2.43
CA MET A 13 6.60 -8.53 3.33
C MET A 13 6.64 -7.28 4.22
N THR A 14 7.78 -6.60 4.35
CA THR A 14 7.91 -5.30 5.02
C THR A 14 7.33 -4.14 4.19
N ASN A 15 7.01 -4.37 2.91
CA ASN A 15 6.35 -3.42 2.04
C ASN A 15 4.83 -3.61 2.09
N GLY A 16 4.07 -2.55 2.36
CA GLY A 16 2.60 -2.63 2.48
C GLY A 16 1.91 -3.18 1.24
N THR A 17 2.39 -2.83 0.02
CA THR A 17 1.84 -3.36 -1.24
C THR A 17 2.06 -4.88 -1.35
N SER A 18 3.21 -5.37 -0.90
CA SER A 18 3.51 -6.80 -0.91
C SER A 18 2.62 -7.57 0.06
N ALA A 19 2.45 -7.03 1.27
CA ALA A 19 1.55 -7.59 2.27
C ALA A 19 0.10 -7.65 1.74
N THR A 20 -0.36 -6.59 1.09
CA THR A 20 -1.68 -6.52 0.45
C THR A 20 -1.82 -7.56 -0.66
N CYS A 21 -0.86 -7.66 -1.58
CA CYS A 21 -0.87 -8.64 -2.67
C CYS A 21 -1.02 -10.08 -2.14
N VAL A 22 -0.20 -10.45 -1.16
CA VAL A 22 -0.25 -11.80 -0.55
C VAL A 22 -1.56 -12.03 0.20
N ARG A 23 -2.05 -11.02 0.92
CA ARG A 23 -3.32 -11.08 1.68
C ARG A 23 -4.50 -11.32 0.75
N PHE A 24 -4.64 -10.54 -0.31
CA PHE A 24 -5.68 -10.75 -1.33
C PHE A 24 -5.55 -12.09 -2.03
N ALA A 25 -4.33 -12.52 -2.37
CA ALA A 25 -4.11 -13.82 -2.99
C ALA A 25 -4.59 -14.97 -2.10
N ASN A 26 -4.29 -14.90 -0.81
CA ASN A 26 -4.68 -15.93 0.15
C ASN A 26 -6.21 -15.97 0.36
N GLU A 27 -6.88 -14.82 0.45
CA GLU A 27 -8.34 -14.78 0.60
C GLU A 27 -9.06 -15.26 -0.66
N LEU A 28 -8.58 -14.89 -1.85
CA LEU A 28 -9.13 -15.42 -3.10
C LEU A 28 -8.95 -16.95 -3.19
N ARG A 29 -7.83 -17.49 -2.72
CA ARG A 29 -7.61 -18.95 -2.67
C ARG A 29 -8.58 -19.65 -1.72
N LYS A 30 -8.87 -19.07 -0.55
CA LYS A 30 -9.88 -19.58 0.38
C LYS A 30 -11.28 -19.66 -0.24
N ARG A 31 -11.56 -18.80 -1.22
CA ARG A 31 -12.82 -18.77 -1.99
C ARG A 31 -12.83 -19.71 -3.20
N GLY A 32 -11.80 -20.53 -3.37
CA GLY A 32 -11.73 -21.52 -4.44
C GLY A 32 -11.14 -20.99 -5.75
N HIS A 33 -10.53 -19.80 -5.77
CA HIS A 33 -9.76 -19.34 -6.93
C HIS A 33 -8.35 -19.93 -6.92
N GLU A 34 -7.80 -20.18 -8.10
CA GLU A 34 -6.38 -20.49 -8.25
C GLU A 34 -5.64 -19.16 -8.47
N VAL A 35 -4.81 -18.74 -7.49
CA VAL A 35 -4.07 -17.49 -7.58
C VAL A 35 -2.57 -17.76 -7.56
N ARG A 36 -1.84 -17.29 -8.56
CA ARG A 36 -0.38 -17.27 -8.58
C ARG A 36 0.15 -15.86 -8.53
N ILE A 37 1.28 -15.68 -7.87
CA ILE A 37 2.00 -14.41 -7.83
C ILE A 37 3.26 -14.53 -8.65
N ILE A 38 3.53 -13.58 -9.56
CA ILE A 38 4.79 -13.49 -10.29
C ILE A 38 5.58 -12.26 -9.82
N GLY A 39 6.81 -12.48 -9.39
CA GLY A 39 7.70 -11.41 -8.87
C GLY A 39 9.13 -11.89 -8.72
N VAL A 40 9.96 -11.12 -8.02
CA VAL A 40 11.33 -11.54 -7.72
C VAL A 40 11.30 -12.68 -6.70
N GLY A 41 11.91 -13.80 -7.03
CA GLY A 41 12.02 -14.95 -6.12
C GLY A 41 13.17 -14.81 -5.12
N ASP A 42 13.04 -15.46 -3.97
CA ASP A 42 14.08 -15.60 -2.95
C ASP A 42 13.90 -16.93 -2.18
N GLU A 43 14.69 -17.15 -1.15
CA GLU A 43 14.63 -18.35 -0.32
C GLU A 43 13.25 -18.60 0.32
N ASN A 44 12.47 -17.55 0.61
CA ASN A 44 11.14 -17.67 1.22
C ASN A 44 10.06 -18.06 0.21
N THR A 45 10.29 -17.83 -1.06
CA THR A 45 9.31 -18.04 -2.14
C THR A 45 9.63 -19.22 -3.04
N LYS A 46 10.82 -19.83 -2.91
CA LYS A 46 11.30 -20.88 -3.83
C LYS A 46 10.46 -22.16 -3.79
N ASP A 47 9.91 -22.50 -2.64
CA ASP A 47 9.14 -23.72 -2.42
C ASP A 47 7.61 -23.48 -2.46
N ASP A 48 7.16 -22.24 -2.68
CA ASP A 48 5.73 -21.93 -2.83
C ASP A 48 5.27 -22.25 -4.26
N PRO A 49 4.42 -23.29 -4.45
CA PRO A 49 3.91 -23.67 -5.78
C PRO A 49 3.05 -22.57 -6.44
N ASN A 50 2.60 -21.61 -5.66
CA ASN A 50 1.81 -20.50 -6.11
C ASN A 50 2.64 -19.22 -6.37
N TYR A 51 3.96 -19.31 -6.23
CA TYR A 51 4.86 -18.19 -6.50
C TYR A 51 5.75 -18.49 -7.71
N ILE A 52 5.75 -17.60 -8.68
CA ILE A 52 6.57 -17.69 -9.90
C ILE A 52 7.75 -16.72 -9.74
N GLY A 53 8.88 -17.27 -9.29
CA GLY A 53 10.09 -16.51 -9.00
C GLY A 53 10.86 -16.12 -10.26
N LEU A 54 11.13 -14.82 -10.42
CA LEU A 54 12.05 -14.27 -11.41
C LEU A 54 13.37 -13.88 -10.74
N LYS A 55 14.46 -13.85 -11.51
CA LYS A 55 15.75 -13.35 -11.03
C LYS A 55 15.65 -11.85 -10.72
N ASN A 56 16.35 -11.41 -9.67
CA ASN A 56 16.48 -10.00 -9.36
C ASN A 56 17.31 -9.28 -10.43
N PHE A 57 16.89 -8.08 -10.83
CA PHE A 57 17.64 -7.19 -11.69
C PHE A 57 18.37 -6.15 -10.83
N HIS A 58 19.70 -6.14 -10.88
CA HIS A 58 20.50 -5.20 -10.13
C HIS A 58 20.77 -3.92 -10.94
N PHE A 59 20.47 -2.78 -10.32
CA PHE A 59 20.79 -1.47 -10.88
C PHE A 59 22.19 -1.04 -10.43
N PRO A 60 23.15 -0.88 -11.34
CA PRO A 60 24.45 -0.28 -11.00
C PRO A 60 24.21 1.08 -10.32
N PHE A 61 24.91 1.37 -9.24
CA PHE A 61 24.90 2.63 -8.47
C PHE A 61 23.63 2.92 -7.61
N PHE A 62 22.46 2.37 -7.91
CA PHE A 62 21.19 2.69 -7.22
C PHE A 62 20.63 1.54 -6.38
N GLN A 63 21.22 0.37 -6.42
CA GLN A 63 20.70 -0.83 -5.76
C GLN A 63 20.46 -0.63 -4.26
N GLY A 64 21.39 -0.03 -3.55
CA GLY A 64 21.27 0.20 -2.11
C GLY A 64 20.13 1.17 -1.72
N LEU A 65 19.80 2.14 -2.60
CA LEU A 65 18.65 3.03 -2.38
C LEU A 65 17.34 2.26 -2.60
N ILE A 66 17.26 1.47 -3.67
CA ILE A 66 16.08 0.68 -4.03
C ILE A 66 15.75 -0.33 -2.91
N GLU A 67 16.75 -1.04 -2.40
CA GLU A 67 16.58 -2.01 -1.32
C GLU A 67 16.17 -1.37 0.01
N LYS A 68 16.70 -0.20 0.33
CA LYS A 68 16.30 0.58 1.52
C LYS A 68 14.83 0.98 1.49
N GLU A 69 14.29 1.24 0.30
CA GLU A 69 12.86 1.56 0.12
C GLU A 69 11.98 0.29 0.03
N GLY A 70 12.56 -0.91 0.16
CA GLY A 70 11.83 -2.19 0.15
C GLY A 70 11.38 -2.62 -1.24
N PHE A 71 12.06 -2.17 -2.30
CA PHE A 71 11.77 -2.56 -3.69
C PHE A 71 12.82 -3.52 -4.26
N ASN A 72 12.35 -4.35 -5.19
CA ASN A 72 13.16 -5.15 -6.09
C ASN A 72 12.62 -4.94 -7.51
N PHE A 73 13.45 -5.21 -8.52
CA PHE A 73 13.00 -5.22 -9.90
C PHE A 73 13.34 -6.56 -10.55
N ALA A 74 12.38 -7.11 -11.29
CA ALA A 74 12.55 -8.41 -11.91
C ALA A 74 13.37 -8.32 -13.22
N HIS A 75 14.29 -9.25 -13.39
CA HIS A 75 14.85 -9.56 -14.72
C HIS A 75 13.74 -10.18 -15.58
N ILE A 76 13.49 -9.61 -16.76
CA ILE A 76 12.38 -10.02 -17.61
C ILE A 76 12.73 -11.30 -18.36
N ASP A 77 12.08 -12.40 -17.97
CA ASP A 77 12.09 -13.66 -18.70
C ASP A 77 10.75 -13.86 -19.40
N TYR A 78 10.76 -13.73 -20.73
CA TYR A 78 9.53 -13.81 -21.54
C TYR A 78 8.92 -15.21 -21.56
N GLU A 79 9.71 -16.26 -21.41
CA GLU A 79 9.21 -17.63 -21.38
C GLU A 79 8.43 -17.90 -20.10
N ILE A 80 8.99 -17.53 -18.94
CA ILE A 80 8.32 -17.67 -17.65
C ILE A 80 7.02 -16.83 -17.63
N ILE A 81 7.10 -15.57 -18.09
CA ILE A 81 5.92 -14.68 -18.13
C ILE A 81 4.85 -15.23 -19.09
N TYR A 82 5.24 -15.75 -20.26
CA TYR A 82 4.32 -16.36 -21.21
C TYR A 82 3.57 -17.54 -20.58
N LYS A 83 4.28 -18.49 -19.98
CA LYS A 83 3.67 -19.65 -19.30
C LYS A 83 2.74 -19.25 -18.16
N ALA A 84 3.09 -18.20 -17.42
CA ALA A 84 2.25 -17.67 -16.35
C ALA A 84 0.95 -17.05 -16.89
N VAL A 85 1.03 -16.28 -17.99
CA VAL A 85 -0.15 -15.67 -18.62
C VAL A 85 -1.00 -16.71 -19.37
N GLU A 86 -0.38 -17.67 -20.03
CA GLU A 86 -1.10 -18.77 -20.70
C GLU A 86 -1.95 -19.56 -19.70
N TRP A 87 -1.42 -19.80 -18.49
CA TRP A 87 -2.12 -20.51 -17.42
C TRP A 87 -3.32 -19.73 -16.86
N CYS A 88 -3.26 -18.40 -16.77
CA CYS A 88 -4.28 -17.60 -16.08
C CYS A 88 -5.50 -17.27 -16.95
N ASP A 89 -6.61 -16.96 -16.29
CA ASP A 89 -7.81 -16.38 -16.92
C ASP A 89 -7.72 -14.86 -16.97
N ILE A 90 -7.05 -14.23 -15.98
CA ILE A 90 -6.95 -12.79 -15.83
C ILE A 90 -5.63 -12.39 -15.16
N VAL A 91 -5.13 -11.23 -15.53
CA VAL A 91 -3.93 -10.61 -14.94
C VAL A 91 -4.32 -9.38 -14.13
N HIS A 92 -3.80 -9.27 -12.90
CA HIS A 92 -3.88 -8.06 -12.08
C HIS A 92 -2.47 -7.61 -11.65
N TYR A 93 -2.06 -6.39 -12.02
CA TYR A 93 -0.77 -5.84 -11.60
C TYR A 93 -0.93 -4.78 -10.50
N PHE A 94 0.03 -4.72 -9.57
CA PHE A 94 -0.01 -3.79 -8.43
C PHE A 94 0.79 -2.50 -8.65
N LEU A 95 1.87 -2.54 -9.45
CA LEU A 95 2.77 -1.42 -9.66
C LEU A 95 3.05 -1.18 -11.15
N PRO A 96 3.29 0.09 -11.56
CA PRO A 96 3.43 0.47 -12.98
C PRO A 96 4.84 0.22 -13.53
N PHE A 97 5.45 -0.93 -13.20
CA PHE A 97 6.83 -1.21 -13.58
C PHE A 97 6.94 -2.13 -14.81
N LYS A 98 8.20 -2.52 -15.11
CA LYS A 98 8.54 -3.22 -16.35
C LYS A 98 7.89 -4.60 -16.42
N LEU A 99 7.87 -5.35 -15.32
CA LEU A 99 7.23 -6.67 -15.27
C LEU A 99 5.73 -6.55 -15.61
N ALA A 100 5.01 -5.66 -14.93
CA ALA A 100 3.59 -5.41 -15.17
C ALA A 100 3.29 -5.09 -16.64
N ASN A 101 4.05 -4.16 -17.26
CA ASN A 101 3.80 -3.79 -18.66
C ASN A 101 4.16 -4.91 -19.64
N LYS A 102 5.18 -5.74 -19.36
CA LYS A 102 5.51 -6.89 -20.21
C LYS A 102 4.49 -8.01 -20.08
N THR A 103 4.01 -8.28 -18.87
CA THR A 103 2.92 -9.23 -18.64
C THR A 103 1.63 -8.78 -19.32
N ARG A 104 1.26 -7.49 -19.21
CA ARG A 104 0.12 -6.90 -19.93
C ARG A 104 0.22 -7.08 -21.44
N LEU A 105 1.39 -6.84 -22.05
CA LEU A 105 1.57 -7.01 -23.50
C LEU A 105 1.38 -8.46 -23.95
N ILE A 106 1.81 -9.43 -23.14
CA ILE A 106 1.61 -10.85 -23.41
C ILE A 106 0.15 -11.23 -23.22
N ALA A 107 -0.47 -10.76 -22.12
CA ALA A 107 -1.89 -10.99 -21.86
C ALA A 107 -2.79 -10.46 -22.98
N GLN A 108 -2.54 -9.24 -23.45
CA GLN A 108 -3.25 -8.64 -24.57
C GLN A 108 -3.12 -9.48 -25.86
N ALA A 109 -1.91 -10.00 -26.16
CA ALA A 109 -1.70 -10.82 -27.34
C ALA A 109 -2.36 -12.20 -27.25
N LEU A 110 -2.62 -12.69 -26.03
CA LEU A 110 -3.32 -13.96 -25.75
C LEU A 110 -4.81 -13.75 -25.44
N HIS A 111 -5.37 -12.57 -25.70
CA HIS A 111 -6.76 -12.22 -25.37
C HIS A 111 -7.15 -12.53 -23.91
N LYS A 112 -6.29 -12.14 -22.97
CA LYS A 112 -6.55 -12.24 -21.53
C LYS A 112 -6.87 -10.86 -20.97
N PRO A 113 -7.92 -10.70 -20.13
CA PRO A 113 -8.25 -9.43 -19.51
C PRO A 113 -7.16 -9.00 -18.53
N VAL A 114 -7.00 -7.68 -18.39
CA VAL A 114 -5.99 -7.09 -17.51
C VAL A 114 -6.61 -5.98 -16.66
N THR A 115 -6.42 -6.07 -15.36
CA THR A 115 -6.70 -5.00 -14.40
C THR A 115 -5.41 -4.52 -13.76
N GLY A 116 -5.44 -3.34 -13.17
CA GLY A 116 -4.27 -2.79 -12.50
C GLY A 116 -4.62 -2.10 -11.20
N ALA A 117 -3.64 -1.97 -10.31
CA ALA A 117 -3.79 -1.19 -9.10
C ALA A 117 -2.84 0.01 -9.09
N PHE A 118 -3.21 1.05 -8.33
CA PHE A 118 -2.37 2.21 -8.09
C PHE A 118 -1.94 2.24 -6.62
N HIS A 119 -0.90 1.46 -6.30
CA HIS A 119 -0.39 1.31 -4.94
C HIS A 119 0.87 2.13 -4.64
N MET A 120 1.24 3.07 -5.49
CA MET A 120 2.42 3.90 -5.28
C MET A 120 2.23 5.31 -5.83
N GLN A 121 2.23 6.30 -4.94
CA GLN A 121 2.29 7.70 -5.36
C GLN A 121 3.69 8.05 -5.87
N PRO A 122 3.82 8.91 -6.91
CA PRO A 122 5.10 9.46 -7.34
C PRO A 122 5.93 10.07 -6.20
N GLN A 123 5.28 10.66 -5.21
CA GLN A 123 5.90 11.24 -4.02
C GLN A 123 6.76 10.22 -3.24
N ASN A 124 6.41 8.94 -3.26
CA ASN A 124 7.23 7.91 -2.63
C ASN A 124 8.62 7.78 -3.30
N ILE A 125 8.69 7.97 -4.63
CA ILE A 125 9.94 7.94 -5.38
C ILE A 125 10.70 9.25 -5.21
N THR A 126 10.02 10.38 -5.38
CA THR A 126 10.66 11.71 -5.35
C THR A 126 11.11 12.11 -3.95
N SER A 127 10.45 11.62 -2.90
CA SER A 127 10.90 11.81 -1.50
C SER A 127 12.22 11.10 -1.21
N ALA A 128 12.44 9.90 -1.76
CA ALA A 128 13.72 9.20 -1.66
C ALA A 128 14.87 10.00 -2.32
N LEU A 129 14.53 10.85 -3.31
CA LEU A 129 15.45 11.75 -3.99
C LEU A 129 15.50 13.18 -3.39
N GLY A 130 14.83 13.40 -2.24
CA GLY A 130 14.74 14.70 -1.59
C GLY A 130 13.84 15.74 -2.29
N CYS A 131 12.99 15.31 -3.23
CA CYS A 131 12.13 16.17 -4.04
C CYS A 131 10.62 15.92 -3.84
N GLY A 132 10.23 15.13 -2.82
CA GLY A 132 8.83 14.69 -2.63
C GLY A 132 7.79 15.79 -2.53
N THR A 133 8.15 16.95 -1.99
CA THR A 133 7.27 18.12 -1.85
C THR A 133 7.14 18.96 -3.12
N LYS A 134 7.93 18.67 -4.17
CA LYS A 134 7.91 19.46 -5.41
C LYS A 134 6.87 18.88 -6.38
N ALA A 135 5.91 19.69 -6.80
CA ALA A 135 4.84 19.26 -7.69
C ALA A 135 5.33 18.82 -9.09
N TRP A 136 6.32 19.51 -9.68
CA TRP A 136 6.74 19.27 -11.06
C TRP A 136 7.33 17.86 -11.30
N PRO A 137 8.20 17.28 -10.43
CA PRO A 137 8.68 15.91 -10.64
C PRO A 137 7.56 14.88 -10.49
N ASN A 138 6.66 15.11 -9.52
CA ASN A 138 5.51 14.24 -9.29
C ASN A 138 4.58 14.22 -10.51
N ASN A 139 4.27 15.39 -11.09
CA ASN A 139 3.44 15.51 -12.30
C ASN A 139 4.05 14.78 -13.51
N ILE A 140 5.39 14.86 -13.68
CA ILE A 140 6.10 14.11 -14.73
C ILE A 140 5.92 12.60 -14.52
N LEU A 141 6.06 12.11 -13.29
CA LEU A 141 5.89 10.69 -13.00
C LEU A 141 4.44 10.23 -13.16
N TYR A 142 3.44 11.02 -12.73
CA TYR A 142 2.03 10.72 -13.01
C TYR A 142 1.81 10.57 -14.51
N LYS A 143 2.24 11.56 -15.32
CA LYS A 143 2.13 11.49 -16.79
C LYS A 143 2.88 10.30 -17.37
N SER A 144 4.05 9.98 -16.85
CA SER A 144 4.85 8.83 -17.28
C SER A 144 4.12 7.51 -17.00
N PHE A 145 3.62 7.29 -15.79
CA PHE A 145 2.87 6.09 -15.41
C PHE A 145 1.60 5.93 -16.24
N ASN A 146 0.85 7.03 -16.46
CA ASN A 146 -0.32 7.02 -17.33
C ASN A 146 0.05 6.55 -18.74
N ASN A 147 1.03 7.20 -19.36
CA ASN A 147 1.48 6.88 -20.71
C ASN A 147 2.07 5.48 -20.84
N TYR A 148 2.73 4.99 -19.78
CA TYR A 148 3.41 3.72 -19.80
C TYR A 148 2.45 2.53 -19.71
N ILE A 149 1.45 2.59 -18.78
CA ILE A 149 0.59 1.44 -18.51
C ILE A 149 -0.89 1.80 -18.26
N TYR A 150 -1.20 2.83 -17.43
CA TYR A 150 -2.58 3.01 -16.94
C TYR A 150 -3.58 3.40 -18.03
N LYS A 151 -3.21 4.27 -18.99
CA LYS A 151 -4.10 4.61 -20.11
C LYS A 151 -4.42 3.44 -21.06
N LYS A 152 -3.86 2.26 -20.79
CA LYS A 152 -4.04 1.03 -21.55
C LYS A 152 -4.75 -0.06 -20.75
N THR A 153 -5.22 0.29 -19.55
CA THR A 153 -5.91 -0.60 -18.61
C THR A 153 -7.22 0.06 -18.21
N LYS A 154 -8.36 -0.55 -18.51
CA LYS A 154 -9.67 0.04 -18.28
C LYS A 154 -9.95 0.18 -16.79
N ARG A 155 -9.81 -0.91 -16.01
CA ARG A 155 -10.19 -0.98 -14.59
C ARG A 155 -8.99 -0.85 -13.68
N ILE A 156 -9.05 0.15 -12.78
CA ILE A 156 -7.96 0.48 -11.87
C ILE A 156 -8.45 0.36 -10.41
N HIS A 157 -7.85 -0.55 -9.67
CA HIS A 157 -7.97 -0.64 -8.22
C HIS A 157 -7.25 0.55 -7.55
N CYS A 158 -7.99 1.35 -6.83
CA CYS A 158 -7.48 2.44 -6.00
C CYS A 158 -7.72 2.11 -4.52
N PRO A 159 -6.70 2.17 -3.65
CA PRO A 159 -6.89 1.84 -2.23
C PRO A 159 -7.72 2.88 -1.46
N SER A 160 -7.99 4.05 -2.05
CA SER A 160 -8.81 5.11 -1.45
C SER A 160 -9.44 6.01 -2.50
N GLU A 161 -10.53 6.70 -2.14
CA GLU A 161 -11.14 7.74 -2.96
C GLU A 161 -10.19 8.90 -3.29
N MET A 162 -9.30 9.24 -2.35
CA MET A 162 -8.27 10.25 -2.57
C MET A 162 -7.39 9.87 -3.76
N ILE A 163 -6.98 8.61 -3.88
CA ILE A 163 -6.17 8.13 -5.01
C ILE A 163 -6.98 8.18 -6.31
N ALA A 164 -8.23 7.74 -6.32
CA ALA A 164 -9.08 7.81 -7.51
C ALA A 164 -9.24 9.25 -8.00
N THR A 165 -9.49 10.20 -7.08
CA THR A 165 -9.59 11.64 -7.37
C THR A 165 -8.27 12.20 -7.87
N THR A 166 -7.16 11.83 -7.23
CA THR A 166 -5.81 12.26 -7.65
C THR A 166 -5.51 11.83 -9.08
N LEU A 167 -5.84 10.58 -9.45
CA LEU A 167 -5.63 10.10 -10.82
C LEU A 167 -6.48 10.86 -11.84
N LYS A 168 -7.75 11.14 -11.54
CA LYS A 168 -8.61 11.99 -12.39
C LYS A 168 -7.98 13.36 -12.61
N ASN A 169 -7.50 14.01 -11.55
CA ASN A 169 -6.86 15.32 -11.60
C ASN A 169 -5.56 15.32 -12.42
N HIS A 170 -4.87 14.17 -12.53
CA HIS A 170 -3.68 14.00 -13.36
C HIS A 170 -3.95 13.46 -14.76
N GLY A 171 -5.21 13.51 -15.23
CA GLY A 171 -5.59 13.21 -16.61
C GLY A 171 -5.78 11.72 -16.94
N TYR A 172 -6.05 10.88 -15.95
CA TYR A 172 -6.43 9.46 -16.15
C TYR A 172 -7.95 9.37 -16.36
N LEU A 173 -8.46 10.02 -17.41
CA LEU A 173 -9.90 10.30 -17.56
C LEU A 173 -10.73 9.15 -18.14
N LYS A 174 -10.08 8.16 -18.75
CA LYS A 174 -10.77 7.05 -19.41
C LYS A 174 -10.92 5.81 -18.53
N ASN A 175 -10.17 5.76 -17.42
CA ASN A 175 -10.17 4.62 -16.53
C ASN A 175 -11.46 4.53 -15.71
N GLU A 176 -11.89 3.32 -15.41
CA GLU A 176 -12.91 3.01 -14.42
C GLU A 176 -12.23 2.68 -13.09
N TYR A 177 -12.58 3.42 -12.04
CA TYR A 177 -11.95 3.30 -10.73
C TYR A 177 -12.77 2.41 -9.82
N HIS A 178 -12.12 1.43 -9.23
CA HIS A 178 -12.64 0.58 -8.18
C HIS A 178 -11.92 0.95 -6.88
N VAL A 179 -12.64 1.60 -5.97
CA VAL A 179 -12.07 1.95 -4.66
C VAL A 179 -12.21 0.73 -3.76
N ILE A 180 -11.08 0.07 -3.57
CA ILE A 180 -10.99 -1.18 -2.81
C ILE A 180 -9.89 -0.99 -1.78
N SER A 181 -10.25 -0.90 -0.50
CA SER A 181 -9.29 -0.82 0.59
C SER A 181 -8.38 -2.05 0.60
N ASN A 182 -7.15 -1.88 1.08
CA ASN A 182 -6.25 -3.01 1.33
C ASN A 182 -6.79 -3.98 2.39
N GLY A 183 -7.83 -3.58 3.10
CA GLY A 183 -8.54 -4.36 4.08
C GLY A 183 -7.77 -4.60 5.38
N VAL A 184 -8.48 -4.81 6.45
CA VAL A 184 -7.95 -5.25 7.74
C VAL A 184 -8.35 -6.71 7.97
N SER A 185 -7.37 -7.52 8.40
CA SER A 185 -7.61 -8.90 8.80
C SER A 185 -8.38 -8.93 10.14
N ASP A 186 -9.23 -9.92 10.31
CA ASP A 186 -9.89 -10.25 11.58
C ASP A 186 -8.92 -10.56 12.73
N PHE A 187 -7.64 -10.75 12.42
CA PHE A 187 -6.56 -10.83 13.40
C PHE A 187 -6.47 -9.57 14.28
N PHE A 188 -6.72 -8.37 13.72
CA PHE A 188 -6.74 -7.12 14.46
C PHE A 188 -8.15 -6.86 15.00
N HIS A 189 -8.34 -7.15 16.27
CA HIS A 189 -9.59 -6.96 17.01
C HIS A 189 -9.28 -6.66 18.48
N PRO A 190 -10.24 -6.17 19.26
CA PRO A 190 -10.07 -5.98 20.68
C PRO A 190 -9.77 -7.29 21.40
N ILE A 191 -8.72 -7.30 22.22
CA ILE A 191 -8.37 -8.42 23.12
C ILE A 191 -8.22 -7.89 24.53
N GLU A 192 -8.52 -8.73 25.50
CA GLU A 192 -8.29 -8.40 26.89
C GLU A 192 -6.78 -8.53 27.20
N ILE A 193 -6.13 -7.38 27.37
CA ILE A 193 -4.70 -7.31 27.67
C ILE A 193 -4.42 -6.21 28.70
N LYS A 194 -3.54 -6.52 29.66
CA LYS A 194 -3.03 -5.51 30.60
C LYS A 194 -1.84 -4.77 29.98
N LYS A 195 -1.78 -3.46 30.18
CA LYS A 195 -0.58 -2.69 29.87
C LYS A 195 0.63 -3.30 30.59
N PRO A 196 1.81 -3.38 29.95
CA PRO A 196 3.06 -3.71 30.61
C PRO A 196 3.28 -2.88 31.89
N GLU A 197 3.97 -3.42 32.87
CA GLU A 197 4.14 -2.80 34.19
C GLU A 197 4.73 -1.38 34.07
N GLU A 198 5.72 -1.20 33.22
CA GLU A 198 6.39 0.09 32.95
C GLU A 198 5.46 1.13 32.28
N LEU A 199 4.32 0.71 31.74
CA LEU A 199 3.32 1.56 31.10
C LEU A 199 2.07 1.81 31.99
N GLN A 200 2.04 1.22 33.18
CA GLN A 200 0.94 1.44 34.10
C GLN A 200 0.81 2.93 34.45
N GLY A 201 -0.42 3.43 34.45
CA GLY A 201 -0.71 4.85 34.70
C GLY A 201 -0.30 5.83 33.59
N LYS A 202 0.34 5.36 32.50
CA LYS A 202 0.69 6.21 31.36
C LYS A 202 -0.41 6.22 30.31
N PHE A 203 -0.57 7.38 29.64
CA PHE A 203 -1.36 7.53 28.45
C PHE A 203 -0.48 7.20 27.24
N VAL A 204 -0.76 6.08 26.60
CA VAL A 204 0.07 5.56 25.50
C VAL A 204 -0.35 6.15 24.15
N VAL A 205 0.56 6.88 23.52
CA VAL A 205 0.42 7.43 22.17
C VAL A 205 1.27 6.61 21.21
N THR A 206 0.64 5.98 20.24
CA THR A 206 1.33 5.06 19.30
C THR A 206 1.24 5.55 17.86
N MET A 207 2.31 5.34 17.10
CA MET A 207 2.30 5.39 15.64
C MET A 207 3.03 4.16 15.06
N VAL A 208 2.44 3.57 14.04
CA VAL A 208 3.00 2.41 13.31
C VAL A 208 3.45 2.84 11.92
N GLY A 209 4.65 2.44 11.52
CA GLY A 209 5.17 2.69 10.18
C GLY A 209 6.68 2.82 10.10
N ARG A 210 7.20 2.86 8.87
CA ARG A 210 8.64 3.10 8.64
C ARG A 210 9.10 4.39 9.30
N LEU A 211 10.28 4.41 9.88
CA LEU A 211 10.88 5.62 10.43
C LEU A 211 11.52 6.45 9.31
N ALA A 212 10.68 7.15 8.56
CA ALA A 212 11.02 7.90 7.36
C ALA A 212 10.49 9.35 7.43
N ASN A 213 11.00 10.23 6.58
CA ASN A 213 10.66 11.66 6.66
C ASN A 213 9.20 11.94 6.36
N GLU A 214 8.59 11.22 5.42
CA GLU A 214 7.19 11.35 5.03
C GLU A 214 6.21 10.93 6.14
N LYS A 215 6.66 10.07 7.06
CA LYS A 215 5.82 9.60 8.18
C LYS A 215 5.72 10.58 9.34
N ARG A 216 6.62 11.57 9.40
CA ARG A 216 6.54 12.71 10.33
C ARG A 216 6.39 12.35 11.81
N GLN A 217 7.02 11.24 12.26
CA GLN A 217 7.06 10.90 13.70
C GLN A 217 7.68 11.99 14.56
N ASP A 218 8.47 12.90 13.97
CA ASP A 218 8.99 14.10 14.65
C ASP A 218 7.89 15.00 15.23
N LEU A 219 6.71 15.04 14.61
CA LEU A 219 5.59 15.85 15.09
C LEU A 219 5.03 15.33 16.42
N ILE A 220 4.92 13.99 16.55
CA ILE A 220 4.45 13.37 17.81
C ILE A 220 5.42 13.68 18.95
N ILE A 221 6.72 13.53 18.70
CA ILE A 221 7.76 13.82 19.69
C ILE A 221 7.70 15.28 20.15
N LYS A 222 7.55 16.21 19.19
CA LYS A 222 7.45 17.65 19.49
C LYS A 222 6.14 18.01 20.20
N ALA A 223 5.02 17.42 19.77
CA ALA A 223 3.70 17.67 20.34
C ALA A 223 3.64 17.21 21.82
N VAL A 224 4.10 16.00 22.11
CA VAL A 224 4.12 15.48 23.49
C VAL A 224 5.07 16.28 24.38
N ALA A 225 6.25 16.68 23.88
CA ALA A 225 7.19 17.51 24.64
C ALA A 225 6.64 18.89 25.00
N LYS A 226 5.71 19.44 24.20
CA LYS A 226 5.03 20.72 24.45
C LYS A 226 3.81 20.56 25.35
N SER A 227 3.27 19.35 25.49
CA SER A 227 2.06 19.10 26.26
C SER A 227 2.30 19.30 27.75
N ARG A 228 1.33 19.90 28.41
CA ARG A 228 1.27 20.00 29.89
C ARG A 228 1.18 18.62 30.57
N TYR A 229 0.89 17.57 29.79
CA TYR A 229 0.82 16.19 30.28
C TYR A 229 2.03 15.35 29.86
N ASN A 230 3.15 15.96 29.45
CA ASN A 230 4.38 15.28 29.04
C ASN A 230 4.82 14.16 30.01
N ASP A 231 4.70 14.40 31.35
CA ASP A 231 5.07 13.43 32.38
C ASP A 231 4.19 12.17 32.41
N TYR A 232 2.98 12.27 31.88
CA TYR A 232 1.97 11.19 31.90
C TYR A 232 1.86 10.46 30.55
N ILE A 233 2.46 10.99 29.50
CA ILE A 233 2.34 10.44 28.14
C ILE A 233 3.56 9.60 27.80
N GLN A 234 3.32 8.39 27.32
CA GLN A 234 4.34 7.51 26.75
C GLN A 234 4.19 7.42 25.23
N ILE A 235 5.25 7.71 24.49
CA ILE A 235 5.27 7.53 23.02
C ILE A 235 5.84 6.15 22.68
N ILE A 236 5.15 5.42 21.80
CA ILE A 236 5.62 4.18 21.19
C ILE A 236 5.60 4.32 19.66
N LEU A 237 6.75 4.22 19.02
CA LEU A 237 6.89 4.17 17.56
C LEU A 237 7.18 2.73 17.14
N CYS A 238 6.16 2.08 16.55
CA CYS A 238 6.29 0.71 16.04
C CYS A 238 6.79 0.72 14.61
N GLY A 239 8.04 0.37 14.42
CA GLY A 239 8.65 0.29 13.09
C GLY A 239 10.16 0.39 13.10
N SER A 240 10.73 0.31 11.90
CA SER A 240 12.16 0.47 11.66
C SER A 240 12.42 1.48 10.55
N GLY A 241 13.64 1.99 10.45
CA GLY A 241 14.00 2.91 9.37
C GLY A 241 15.17 3.82 9.72
N GLN A 242 15.60 4.58 8.71
CA GLN A 242 16.82 5.40 8.77
C GLN A 242 16.76 6.54 9.81
N ASN A 243 15.55 6.98 10.17
CA ASN A 243 15.37 8.12 11.10
C ASN A 243 15.42 7.72 12.59
N LYS A 244 15.63 6.44 12.96
CA LYS A 244 15.67 6.01 14.36
C LYS A 244 16.57 6.90 15.23
N LYS A 245 17.86 7.01 14.88
CA LYS A 245 18.83 7.84 15.62
C LYS A 245 18.45 9.32 15.63
N LYS A 246 17.83 9.83 14.57
CA LYS A 246 17.34 11.21 14.49
C LYS A 246 16.23 11.45 15.52
N TYR A 247 15.29 10.53 15.65
CA TYR A 247 14.17 10.65 16.57
C TYR A 247 14.60 10.47 18.03
N GLU A 248 15.52 9.55 18.32
CA GLU A 248 16.11 9.41 19.65
C GLU A 248 16.85 10.69 20.10
N ARG A 249 17.62 11.34 19.19
CA ARG A 249 18.28 12.63 19.47
C ARG A 249 17.25 13.75 19.65
N LEU A 250 16.18 13.77 18.83
CA LEU A 250 15.12 14.76 18.94
C LEU A 250 14.42 14.66 20.31
N ALA A 251 14.04 13.44 20.73
CA ALA A 251 13.40 13.20 22.00
C ALA A 251 14.20 13.76 23.20
N LYS A 252 15.53 13.52 23.20
CA LYS A 252 16.44 14.08 24.20
C LYS A 252 16.52 15.61 24.12
N LYS A 253 16.59 16.18 22.90
CA LYS A 253 16.69 17.63 22.68
C LYS A 253 15.45 18.37 23.19
N VAL A 254 14.25 17.82 22.96
CA VAL A 254 12.99 18.46 23.38
C VAL A 254 12.57 18.07 24.80
N LYS A 255 13.38 17.29 25.52
CA LYS A 255 13.19 16.89 26.91
C LYS A 255 11.86 16.15 27.13
N LEU A 256 11.62 15.07 26.37
CA LEU A 256 10.53 14.15 26.71
C LEU A 256 10.72 13.63 28.14
N ALA A 257 9.66 13.69 28.94
CA ALA A 257 9.71 13.22 30.32
C ALA A 257 9.83 11.69 30.40
N ASN A 258 9.14 10.98 29.52
CA ASN A 258 9.26 9.53 29.41
C ASN A 258 10.17 9.15 28.22
N PRO A 259 11.05 8.14 28.35
CA PRO A 259 11.91 7.69 27.27
C PRO A 259 11.10 7.29 26.02
N LEU A 260 11.54 7.75 24.84
CA LEU A 260 10.91 7.36 23.58
C LEU A 260 11.15 5.86 23.32
N ILE A 261 10.08 5.09 23.19
CA ILE A 261 10.14 3.68 22.83
C ILE A 261 10.07 3.57 21.29
N ILE A 262 11.09 2.97 20.69
CA ILE A 262 11.13 2.64 19.26
C ILE A 262 11.42 1.15 19.11
N LYS A 263 10.45 0.40 18.59
CA LYS A 263 10.58 -1.05 18.41
C LYS A 263 9.97 -1.53 17.10
N PHE A 264 10.53 -2.57 16.52
CA PHE A 264 9.89 -3.32 15.45
C PHE A 264 8.99 -4.37 16.11
N CYS A 265 7.72 -4.38 15.74
CA CYS A 265 6.75 -5.33 16.28
C CYS A 265 6.43 -6.40 15.23
N LYS A 266 6.44 -7.67 15.61
CA LYS A 266 5.81 -8.75 14.85
C LYS A 266 4.27 -8.56 14.90
N PRO A 267 3.49 -9.19 14.01
CA PRO A 267 2.03 -8.99 13.98
C PRO A 267 1.35 -9.22 15.35
N GLU A 268 1.74 -10.25 16.09
CA GLU A 268 1.17 -10.58 17.40
C GLU A 268 1.46 -9.47 18.41
N GLU A 269 2.72 -9.05 18.50
CA GLU A 269 3.13 -7.96 19.37
C GLU A 269 2.50 -6.63 18.95
N LEU A 270 2.33 -6.39 17.65
CA LEU A 270 1.66 -5.18 17.15
C LEU A 270 0.20 -5.13 17.60
N ARG A 271 -0.54 -6.25 17.48
CA ARG A 271 -1.92 -6.34 17.96
C ARG A 271 -2.01 -6.04 19.45
N GLU A 272 -1.09 -6.57 20.27
CA GLU A 272 -1.03 -6.27 21.70
C GLU A 272 -0.80 -4.77 21.96
N VAL A 273 0.21 -4.17 21.29
CA VAL A 273 0.51 -2.73 21.41
C VAL A 273 -0.71 -1.90 21.04
N LEU A 274 -1.39 -2.21 19.94
CA LEU A 274 -2.56 -1.45 19.52
C LEU A 274 -3.73 -1.58 20.50
N ASN A 275 -3.88 -2.71 21.16
CA ASN A 275 -4.94 -2.95 22.16
C ASN A 275 -4.73 -2.19 23.48
N TYR A 276 -3.49 -1.93 23.89
CA TYR A 276 -3.25 -1.08 25.05
C TYR A 276 -2.91 0.39 24.71
N THR A 277 -2.96 0.75 23.43
CA THR A 277 -2.80 2.13 22.95
C THR A 277 -4.00 2.98 23.34
N ASP A 278 -3.77 4.12 23.98
CA ASP A 278 -4.82 5.06 24.32
C ASP A 278 -5.18 5.98 23.16
N LEU A 279 -4.20 6.34 22.34
CA LEU A 279 -4.36 7.19 21.17
C LEU A 279 -3.42 6.77 20.05
N TYR A 280 -3.95 6.56 18.88
CA TYR A 280 -3.17 6.32 17.68
C TYR A 280 -2.97 7.63 16.91
N VAL A 281 -1.75 7.94 16.50
CA VAL A 281 -1.48 9.15 15.70
C VAL A 281 -0.97 8.75 14.32
N HIS A 282 -1.58 9.29 13.27
CA HIS A 282 -1.10 9.12 11.89
C HIS A 282 -0.68 10.45 11.29
N ALA A 283 0.61 10.76 11.40
CA ALA A 283 1.16 12.07 11.05
C ALA A 283 1.70 12.16 9.60
N SER A 284 1.52 11.12 8.78
CA SER A 284 2.09 11.03 7.43
C SER A 284 1.68 12.20 6.54
N THR A 285 2.66 12.74 5.79
CA THR A 285 2.39 13.73 4.73
C THR A 285 1.82 13.05 3.49
N TYR A 286 2.32 11.85 3.14
CA TYR A 286 1.87 11.07 1.98
C TYR A 286 1.37 9.71 2.47
N GLU A 287 0.16 9.34 2.08
CA GLU A 287 -0.40 8.03 2.41
C GLU A 287 -1.48 7.65 1.41
N ILE A 288 -1.34 6.51 0.77
CA ILE A 288 -2.34 6.05 -0.21
C ILE A 288 -3.62 5.54 0.46
N GLU A 289 -3.52 5.07 1.70
CA GLU A 289 -4.63 4.62 2.52
C GLU A 289 -4.34 4.77 4.02
N GLY A 290 -3.31 4.08 4.54
CA GLY A 290 -2.96 4.05 5.96
C GLY A 290 -3.47 2.81 6.68
N ILE A 291 -3.11 1.62 6.19
CA ILE A 291 -3.53 0.32 6.74
C ILE A 291 -3.32 0.25 8.27
N SER A 292 -2.17 0.72 8.75
CA SER A 292 -1.87 0.71 10.19
C SER A 292 -2.81 1.59 11.03
N CYS A 293 -3.45 2.59 10.43
CA CYS A 293 -4.50 3.37 11.08
C CYS A 293 -5.78 2.52 11.21
N ILE A 294 -6.13 1.77 10.16
CA ILE A 294 -7.28 0.85 10.16
C ILE A 294 -7.04 -0.27 11.20
N GLU A 295 -5.85 -0.85 11.23
CA GLU A 295 -5.46 -1.86 12.23
C GLU A 295 -5.58 -1.31 13.67
N ALA A 296 -5.20 -0.04 13.88
CA ALA A 296 -5.28 0.59 15.18
C ALA A 296 -6.73 0.78 15.65
N PHE A 297 -7.60 1.33 14.83
CA PHE A 297 -8.99 1.53 15.26
C PHE A 297 -9.80 0.21 15.23
N ALA A 298 -9.39 -0.80 14.48
CA ALA A 298 -9.94 -2.16 14.59
C ALA A 298 -9.59 -2.83 15.93
N CYS A 299 -8.51 -2.41 16.60
CA CYS A 299 -8.17 -2.78 17.99
C CYS A 299 -8.77 -1.83 19.05
N GLY A 300 -9.56 -0.83 18.65
CA GLY A 300 -10.22 0.10 19.56
C GLY A 300 -9.43 1.37 19.90
N ALA A 301 -8.24 1.58 19.31
CA ALA A 301 -7.50 2.83 19.49
C ALA A 301 -8.15 3.95 18.68
N VAL A 302 -8.37 5.12 19.30
CA VAL A 302 -8.89 6.31 18.60
C VAL A 302 -7.79 6.92 17.74
N PRO A 303 -7.99 7.12 16.43
CA PRO A 303 -6.99 7.75 15.58
C PRO A 303 -7.09 9.28 15.61
N VAL A 304 -5.91 9.93 15.64
CA VAL A 304 -5.74 11.35 15.31
C VAL A 304 -4.88 11.44 14.08
N VAL A 305 -5.40 12.02 13.00
CA VAL A 305 -4.82 11.98 11.67
C VAL A 305 -4.46 13.38 11.15
N SER A 306 -3.48 13.44 10.25
CA SER A 306 -3.08 14.67 9.57
C SER A 306 -4.12 15.09 8.52
N ASP A 307 -4.36 16.40 8.33
CA ASP A 307 -5.22 16.96 7.29
C ASP A 307 -4.53 17.11 5.92
N SER A 308 -3.37 16.46 5.73
CA SER A 308 -2.63 16.54 4.47
C SER A 308 -3.48 16.11 3.27
N ASP A 309 -3.56 16.93 2.23
CA ASP A 309 -4.27 16.62 0.97
C ASP A 309 -3.66 15.45 0.19
N GLU A 310 -2.42 15.07 0.51
CA GLU A 310 -1.71 13.94 -0.11
C GLU A 310 -1.76 12.67 0.75
N SER A 311 -2.56 12.68 1.82
CA SER A 311 -2.78 11.54 2.72
C SER A 311 -4.26 11.16 2.77
N ALA A 312 -4.57 9.92 2.43
CA ALA A 312 -5.94 9.40 2.49
C ALA A 312 -6.48 9.26 3.93
N THR A 313 -5.62 9.32 4.95
CA THR A 313 -6.02 9.04 6.33
C THR A 313 -6.99 10.07 6.92
N LYS A 314 -7.06 11.28 6.35
CA LYS A 314 -8.08 12.28 6.73
C LYS A 314 -9.51 11.73 6.55
N SER A 315 -9.75 10.88 5.55
CA SER A 315 -11.06 10.26 5.32
C SER A 315 -11.49 9.28 6.40
N PHE A 316 -10.58 8.87 7.28
CA PHE A 316 -10.92 8.04 8.44
C PHE A 316 -11.44 8.84 9.64
N SER A 317 -11.47 10.15 9.56
CA SER A 317 -11.97 10.96 10.65
C SER A 317 -13.48 10.83 10.79
N LEU A 318 -13.95 10.42 11.99
CA LEU A 318 -15.36 10.43 12.37
C LEU A 318 -15.74 11.72 13.13
N ASN A 319 -14.76 12.54 13.48
CA ASN A 319 -14.93 13.82 14.16
C ASN A 319 -13.73 14.72 13.84
N ASP A 320 -13.83 15.53 12.79
CA ASP A 320 -12.72 16.36 12.30
C ASP A 320 -12.22 17.34 13.39
N LYS A 321 -13.10 17.85 14.22
CA LYS A 321 -12.72 18.77 15.28
C LYS A 321 -11.74 18.16 16.26
N GLU A 322 -11.90 16.87 16.58
CA GLU A 322 -11.14 16.21 17.65
C GLU A 322 -10.11 15.20 17.13
N CYS A 323 -10.36 14.62 15.94
CA CYS A 323 -9.54 13.58 15.35
C CYS A 323 -8.63 14.05 14.21
N VAL A 324 -8.69 15.33 13.80
CA VAL A 324 -7.83 15.87 12.74
C VAL A 324 -6.94 16.98 13.29
N PHE A 325 -5.66 16.97 12.92
CA PHE A 325 -4.71 18.04 13.19
C PHE A 325 -4.08 18.59 11.92
N LYS A 326 -3.66 19.86 11.97
CA LYS A 326 -3.05 20.55 10.84
C LYS A 326 -1.70 19.93 10.47
N SER A 327 -1.55 19.53 9.21
CA SER A 327 -0.35 18.89 8.70
C SER A 327 0.91 19.73 8.97
N GLY A 328 1.92 19.09 9.53
CA GLY A 328 3.18 19.77 9.87
C GLY A 328 3.17 20.58 11.15
N ASP A 329 2.03 20.71 11.83
CA ASP A 329 1.85 21.56 13.01
C ASP A 329 1.81 20.71 14.30
N ALA A 330 2.91 20.79 15.07
CA ALA A 330 3.01 20.08 16.34
C ALA A 330 2.13 20.67 17.45
N ASP A 331 1.79 21.95 17.39
CA ASP A 331 0.90 22.58 18.37
C ASP A 331 -0.54 22.13 18.14
N SER A 332 -0.98 22.09 16.89
CA SER A 332 -2.27 21.51 16.53
C SER A 332 -2.39 20.05 17.01
N LEU A 333 -1.36 19.23 16.81
CA LEU A 333 -1.34 17.85 17.29
C LEU A 333 -1.34 17.78 18.83
N CYS A 334 -0.59 18.65 19.50
CA CYS A 334 -0.56 18.73 20.96
C CYS A 334 -1.97 18.96 21.55
N HIS A 335 -2.72 19.91 20.98
CA HIS A 335 -4.11 20.18 21.42
C HIS A 335 -5.01 18.94 21.27
N ARG A 336 -4.86 18.14 20.22
CA ARG A 336 -5.65 16.90 20.06
C ARG A 336 -5.27 15.83 21.05
N ILE A 337 -3.98 15.67 21.35
CA ILE A 337 -3.48 14.73 22.35
C ILE A 337 -4.01 15.12 23.74
N GLU A 338 -3.92 16.41 24.10
CA GLU A 338 -4.42 16.92 25.38
C GLU A 338 -5.93 16.74 25.52
N PHE A 339 -6.69 17.07 24.46
CA PHE A 339 -8.14 16.84 24.46
C PHE A 339 -8.50 15.38 24.74
N MET A 340 -7.85 14.43 24.06
CA MET A 340 -8.12 13.00 24.25
C MET A 340 -7.67 12.49 25.63
N TYR A 341 -6.63 13.08 26.20
CA TYR A 341 -6.20 12.78 27.57
C TYR A 341 -7.21 13.23 28.59
N GLU A 342 -7.74 14.43 28.47
CA GLU A 342 -8.70 15.04 29.40
C GLU A 342 -10.10 14.48 29.29
N ASN A 343 -10.54 14.15 28.06
CA ASN A 343 -11.93 13.80 27.78
C ASN A 343 -12.11 12.27 27.58
N ARG A 344 -11.83 11.50 28.65
CA ARG A 344 -11.86 10.02 28.59
C ARG A 344 -13.21 9.45 28.16
N MET A 345 -14.32 10.08 28.51
CA MET A 345 -15.66 9.64 28.13
C MET A 345 -15.88 9.82 26.63
N GLU A 346 -15.47 10.94 26.05
CA GLU A 346 -15.57 11.20 24.61
C GLU A 346 -14.64 10.25 23.83
N LYS A 347 -13.40 10.06 24.31
CA LYS A 347 -12.47 9.08 23.73
C LYS A 347 -13.09 7.68 23.71
N ARG A 348 -13.78 7.25 24.77
CA ARG A 348 -14.44 5.93 24.81
C ARG A 348 -15.60 5.81 23.80
N LYS A 349 -16.40 6.88 23.65
CA LYS A 349 -17.45 6.91 22.60
C LYS A 349 -16.85 6.81 21.22
N LEU A 350 -15.80 7.59 20.92
CA LEU A 350 -15.10 7.53 19.65
C LEU A 350 -14.50 6.14 19.40
N SER A 351 -13.88 5.51 20.40
CA SER A 351 -13.37 4.14 20.30
C SER A 351 -14.43 3.15 19.81
N ASN A 352 -15.63 3.19 20.40
CA ASN A 352 -16.73 2.33 19.99
C ASN A 352 -17.20 2.61 18.54
N LEU A 353 -17.27 3.90 18.15
CA LEU A 353 -17.62 4.29 16.79
C LEU A 353 -16.57 3.80 15.78
N TYR A 354 -15.30 3.91 16.12
CA TYR A 354 -14.21 3.44 15.29
C TYR A 354 -14.17 1.90 15.17
N LEU A 355 -14.53 1.18 16.21
CA LEU A 355 -14.68 -0.28 16.14
C LEU A 355 -15.78 -0.69 15.13
N GLU A 356 -16.93 0.00 15.15
CA GLU A 356 -17.98 -0.23 14.16
C GLU A 356 -17.50 0.17 12.74
N PHE A 357 -16.85 1.32 12.60
CA PHE A 357 -16.33 1.80 11.34
C PHE A 357 -15.27 0.85 10.74
N SER A 358 -14.49 0.16 11.58
CA SER A 358 -13.50 -0.80 11.10
C SER A 358 -14.08 -1.94 10.26
N LYS A 359 -15.35 -2.30 10.49
CA LYS A 359 -16.05 -3.36 9.76
C LYS A 359 -16.21 -3.05 8.28
N GLU A 360 -16.22 -1.76 7.91
CA GLU A 360 -16.26 -1.35 6.51
C GLU A 360 -14.99 -1.72 5.74
N PHE A 361 -13.89 -1.90 6.45
CA PHE A 361 -12.58 -2.28 5.92
C PHE A 361 -12.27 -3.76 6.10
N ALA A 362 -13.25 -4.58 6.50
CA ALA A 362 -13.06 -6.01 6.69
C ALA A 362 -12.54 -6.67 5.39
N LEU A 363 -11.46 -7.43 5.50
CA LEU A 363 -10.79 -8.03 4.34
C LEU A 363 -11.72 -8.87 3.45
N PRO A 364 -12.65 -9.69 3.96
CA PRO A 364 -13.60 -10.41 3.11
C PRO A 364 -14.42 -9.50 2.19
N ARG A 365 -14.91 -8.37 2.71
CA ARG A 365 -15.67 -7.38 1.93
C ARG A 365 -14.81 -6.74 0.82
N MET A 366 -13.54 -6.47 1.11
CA MET A 366 -12.61 -5.94 0.11
C MET A 366 -12.33 -6.95 -0.99
N VAL A 367 -12.28 -8.22 -0.64
CA VAL A 367 -12.12 -9.31 -1.62
C VAL A 367 -13.37 -9.48 -2.47
N ASP A 368 -14.60 -9.28 -1.94
CA ASP A 368 -15.83 -9.23 -2.75
C ASP A 368 -15.73 -8.17 -3.87
N SER A 369 -15.30 -6.96 -3.50
CA SER A 369 -15.09 -5.87 -4.47
C SER A 369 -13.97 -6.16 -5.48
N MET A 370 -12.92 -6.87 -5.07
CA MET A 370 -11.87 -7.33 -5.97
C MET A 370 -12.40 -8.35 -6.96
N GLU A 371 -13.15 -9.35 -6.52
CA GLU A 371 -13.78 -10.37 -7.38
C GLU A 371 -14.73 -9.73 -8.39
N GLU A 372 -15.54 -8.76 -7.96
CA GLU A 372 -16.43 -8.00 -8.84
C GLU A 372 -15.63 -7.29 -9.93
N MET A 373 -14.58 -6.54 -9.58
CA MET A 373 -13.72 -5.86 -10.55
C MET A 373 -13.09 -6.83 -11.55
N LEU A 374 -12.62 -7.99 -11.09
CA LEU A 374 -12.02 -9.01 -11.95
C LEU A 374 -13.04 -9.61 -12.91
N ASN A 375 -14.28 -9.89 -12.46
CA ASN A 375 -15.36 -10.40 -13.30
C ASN A 375 -15.79 -9.37 -14.34
N LEU A 376 -15.96 -8.11 -13.96
CA LEU A 376 -16.26 -7.02 -14.89
C LEU A 376 -15.19 -6.86 -15.98
N ALA A 377 -13.92 -7.08 -15.65
CA ALA A 377 -12.86 -7.03 -16.66
C ALA A 377 -12.92 -8.18 -17.66
N LYS A 378 -13.39 -9.36 -17.26
CA LYS A 378 -13.66 -10.49 -18.17
C LYS A 378 -14.83 -10.18 -19.09
N GLU A 379 -15.92 -9.64 -18.55
CA GLU A 379 -17.07 -9.21 -19.34
C GLU A 379 -16.71 -8.12 -20.36
N ASP A 380 -15.88 -7.14 -19.99
CA ASP A 380 -15.40 -6.12 -20.92
C ASP A 380 -14.69 -6.75 -22.13
N LEU A 381 -13.85 -7.75 -21.91
CA LEU A 381 -13.14 -8.45 -22.98
C LEU A 381 -14.14 -9.22 -23.87
N GLU A 382 -15.09 -9.95 -23.29
CA GLU A 382 -16.11 -10.71 -24.03
C GLU A 382 -16.99 -9.80 -24.89
N LYS A 383 -17.31 -8.60 -24.41
CA LYS A 383 -18.09 -7.57 -25.12
C LYS A 383 -17.26 -6.73 -26.10
N GLY A 384 -15.93 -6.91 -26.14
CA GLY A 384 -15.02 -6.06 -26.94
C GLY A 384 -14.89 -4.63 -26.41
N GLU A 385 -15.18 -4.41 -25.14
CA GLU A 385 -15.15 -3.10 -24.46
C GLU A 385 -13.84 -2.87 -23.66
N ASP A 386 -12.89 -3.77 -23.73
CA ASP A 386 -11.57 -3.60 -23.13
C ASP A 386 -10.74 -2.54 -23.87
N PHE A 387 -9.83 -1.88 -23.16
CA PHE A 387 -9.04 -0.78 -23.76
C PHE A 387 -8.17 -1.19 -24.95
N PRO A 388 -7.51 -2.36 -24.98
CA PRO A 388 -6.82 -2.82 -26.17
C PRO A 388 -7.69 -2.89 -27.42
N THR A 389 -8.97 -3.25 -27.28
CA THR A 389 -9.94 -3.32 -28.38
C THR A 389 -10.46 -1.93 -28.75
N LEU A 390 -10.92 -1.14 -27.75
CA LEU A 390 -11.47 0.20 -27.97
C LEU A 390 -10.41 1.24 -28.39
N TYR A 391 -9.20 1.12 -27.87
CA TYR A 391 -8.10 2.07 -28.07
C TYR A 391 -6.81 1.35 -28.45
N PRO A 392 -6.71 0.75 -29.64
CA PRO A 392 -5.53 0.01 -30.04
C PRO A 392 -4.28 0.89 -30.12
N VAL A 393 -3.19 0.42 -29.55
CA VAL A 393 -1.90 1.12 -29.52
C VAL A 393 -0.93 0.43 -30.48
N PRO A 394 -0.64 0.99 -31.69
CA PRO A 394 0.23 0.33 -32.68
C PRO A 394 1.63 0.00 -32.15
N LYS A 395 2.15 0.80 -31.22
CA LYS A 395 3.42 0.54 -30.54
C LYS A 395 3.36 -0.73 -29.70
N ASP A 396 2.25 -1.00 -29.03
CA ASP A 396 2.06 -2.18 -28.19
C ASP A 396 1.98 -3.45 -29.05
N LYS A 397 1.25 -3.42 -30.17
CA LYS A 397 1.23 -4.51 -31.16
C LYS A 397 2.65 -4.84 -31.65
N ARG A 398 3.44 -3.82 -32.02
CA ARG A 398 4.84 -4.02 -32.44
C ARG A 398 5.73 -4.61 -31.35
N LEU A 399 5.54 -4.17 -30.08
CA LEU A 399 6.29 -4.70 -28.95
C LEU A 399 5.89 -6.14 -28.63
N ALA A 400 4.60 -6.45 -28.60
CA ALA A 400 4.10 -7.83 -28.45
C ALA A 400 4.67 -8.74 -29.55
N LYS A 401 4.57 -8.33 -30.82
CA LYS A 401 5.14 -9.08 -31.94
C LYS A 401 6.64 -9.39 -31.79
N LYS A 402 7.43 -8.42 -31.25
CA LYS A 402 8.86 -8.65 -30.94
C LYS A 402 9.05 -9.69 -29.84
N ILE A 403 8.21 -9.69 -28.82
CA ILE A 403 8.27 -10.67 -27.73
C ILE A 403 7.94 -12.06 -28.28
N PHE A 404 6.83 -12.20 -29.00
CA PHE A 404 6.38 -13.48 -29.56
C PHE A 404 7.32 -14.05 -30.61
N LYS A 405 7.96 -13.21 -31.44
CA LYS A 405 9.04 -13.66 -32.34
C LYS A 405 10.24 -14.26 -31.59
N LYS A 406 10.58 -13.72 -30.40
CA LYS A 406 11.64 -14.32 -29.55
C LYS A 406 11.22 -15.66 -28.97
N LEU A 407 9.95 -15.79 -28.51
CA LEU A 407 9.40 -17.04 -28.00
C LEU A 407 9.34 -18.12 -29.10
N LEU A 408 8.92 -17.74 -30.33
CA LEU A 408 8.92 -18.62 -31.49
C LEU A 408 10.34 -19.11 -31.86
N LYS A 409 11.31 -18.18 -31.88
CA LYS A 409 12.73 -18.53 -32.16
C LYS A 409 13.31 -19.48 -31.10
N LYS A 410 12.83 -19.42 -29.86
CA LYS A 410 13.23 -20.32 -28.75
C LYS A 410 12.48 -21.66 -28.76
N GLY A 411 11.49 -21.84 -29.62
CA GLY A 411 10.64 -23.04 -29.64
C GLY A 411 9.63 -23.11 -28.49
N VAL A 412 9.41 -22.00 -27.76
CA VAL A 412 8.44 -21.93 -26.67
C VAL A 412 7.00 -21.96 -27.18
N ILE A 413 6.79 -21.37 -28.38
CA ILE A 413 5.52 -21.39 -29.11
C ILE A 413 5.75 -21.93 -30.53
N LYS A 414 4.69 -22.48 -31.15
CA LYS A 414 4.75 -23.04 -32.53
C LYS A 414 4.41 -22.00 -33.57
N GLU A 415 3.56 -21.02 -33.27
CA GLU A 415 3.14 -19.95 -34.18
C GLU A 415 2.90 -18.63 -33.44
N LEU A 416 2.80 -17.55 -34.19
CA LEU A 416 2.47 -16.24 -33.64
C LEU A 416 0.97 -16.15 -33.33
N PRO A 417 0.55 -15.56 -32.18
CA PRO A 417 -0.85 -15.24 -31.93
C PRO A 417 -1.42 -14.33 -33.03
N ASP A 418 -2.74 -14.41 -33.27
CA ASP A 418 -3.41 -13.60 -34.29
C ASP A 418 -3.23 -12.10 -34.08
N TYR A 419 -3.26 -11.65 -32.83
CA TYR A 419 -2.93 -10.27 -32.48
C TYR A 419 -1.55 -9.81 -32.98
N CYS A 420 -0.62 -10.72 -33.16
CA CYS A 420 0.77 -10.47 -33.61
C CYS A 420 1.01 -10.70 -35.11
N LYS A 421 0.06 -11.28 -35.80
CA LYS A 421 0.11 -11.43 -37.26
C LYS A 421 -0.21 -10.09 -37.92
#